data_3db0be43df83ef7a805362ea4085b49e
#
_entry.id   3db0be43df83ef7a805362ea4085b49e
#
_cell.length_a   1.000
_cell.length_b   1.000
_cell.length_c   1.000
_cell.angle_alpha   90.00
_cell.angle_beta   90.00
_cell.angle_gamma   90.00
#
_symmetry.space_group_name_H-M   'P 1'
#
loop_
_entity.id
_entity.type
_entity.pdbx_description
1 polymer ?
#
loop_
_entity_poly.entity_id
_entity_poly.type
_entity_poly.pdbx_seq_one_letter_code
_entity_poly.pdbx_strand_id
1 'polypeptide(L)'
;KIWIATDEDREWEAIGRHVANELWLDIKTTARIVFHEITKKAIEHAVANPRTIDMNLVDAQQARRILDRLVWFELSPVLWKKIARWLSAGRVQSVAVRLIVEREREIEKFKSANFFKTVWTFVWDSKQNFNATLNTDFKKIEDVKSFLELCKSSEFQISDVETKPGKKTPSAPFTTSTLQQEASRKLWFSVSRTMQIAQKLYEAWHITYMRTDSVNLSQDAIFAAQTEITKNYWKEYSNPTNYKSSTKWAQEAHECIRPTHLENPIAWADAAQKKLYDLIRKRTIASQMAPAKIEKTKATINISNHKNKFIAEWEVVK
;
A
#
# COMPACT_ATOMS: atom_id res chain seq x y z
N LYS A 1 -19.11 -21.52 31.76
CA LYS A 1 -18.35 -20.24 31.67
C LYS A 1 -18.38 -19.83 30.20
N ILE A 2 -18.90 -18.65 29.91
CA ILE A 2 -18.99 -18.08 28.55
C ILE A 2 -17.92 -16.99 28.44
N TRP A 3 -17.21 -16.97 27.31
CA TRP A 3 -16.25 -15.96 26.95
C TRP A 3 -16.66 -15.33 25.63
N ILE A 4 -16.45 -14.03 25.47
CA ILE A 4 -16.66 -13.29 24.23
C ILE A 4 -15.31 -13.14 23.54
N ALA A 5 -15.20 -13.66 22.32
CA ALA A 5 -13.98 -13.67 21.52
C ALA A 5 -14.27 -13.11 20.13
N THR A 6 -14.52 -11.80 20.06
CA THR A 6 -14.67 -11.06 18.80
C THR A 6 -13.36 -10.34 18.48
N ASP A 7 -13.18 -9.85 17.25
CA ASP A 7 -11.99 -9.08 16.87
C ASP A 7 -11.83 -7.81 17.69
N GLU A 8 -10.64 -7.25 17.74
CA GLU A 8 -10.32 -6.08 18.55
C GLU A 8 -10.45 -4.78 17.74
N ASP A 9 -11.66 -4.37 17.50
CA ASP A 9 -11.96 -3.01 17.06
C ASP A 9 -13.26 -2.52 17.71
N ARG A 10 -13.57 -1.22 17.58
CA ARG A 10 -14.77 -0.65 18.19
C ARG A 10 -16.08 -1.25 17.68
N GLU A 11 -16.13 -1.69 16.44
CA GLU A 11 -17.31 -2.33 15.84
C GLU A 11 -17.52 -3.72 16.48
N TRP A 12 -16.47 -4.50 16.62
CA TRP A 12 -16.50 -5.82 17.23
C TRP A 12 -16.66 -5.77 18.76
N GLU A 13 -16.15 -4.72 19.41
CA GLU A 13 -16.39 -4.49 20.84
C GLU A 13 -17.87 -4.21 21.12
N ALA A 14 -18.51 -3.40 20.25
CA ALA A 14 -19.95 -3.15 20.34
C ALA A 14 -20.76 -4.43 20.04
N ILE A 15 -20.34 -5.27 19.08
CA ILE A 15 -20.94 -6.57 18.82
C ILE A 15 -20.79 -7.48 20.07
N GLY A 16 -19.60 -7.52 20.66
CA GLY A 16 -19.37 -8.27 21.90
C GLY A 16 -20.32 -7.87 23.02
N ARG A 17 -20.54 -6.55 23.22
CA ARG A 17 -21.54 -6.04 24.16
C ARG A 17 -22.96 -6.47 23.80
N HIS A 18 -23.35 -6.41 22.52
CA HIS A 18 -24.69 -6.85 22.12
C HIS A 18 -24.91 -8.34 22.37
N VAL A 19 -23.93 -9.18 22.04
CA VAL A 19 -23.97 -10.62 22.33
C VAL A 19 -24.08 -10.88 23.81
N ALA A 20 -23.32 -10.13 24.66
CA ALA A 20 -23.43 -10.25 26.10
C ALA A 20 -24.86 -9.93 26.60
N ASN A 21 -25.47 -8.86 26.09
CA ASN A 21 -26.84 -8.48 26.44
C ASN A 21 -27.87 -9.54 26.00
N GLU A 22 -27.79 -10.04 24.77
CA GLU A 22 -28.71 -11.07 24.27
C GLU A 22 -28.62 -12.40 25.05
N LEU A 23 -27.42 -12.69 25.58
CA LEU A 23 -27.20 -13.86 26.44
C LEU A 23 -27.44 -13.58 27.93
N TRP A 24 -27.95 -12.39 28.26
CA TRP A 24 -28.24 -11.99 29.68
C TRP A 24 -27.00 -12.05 30.58
N LEU A 25 -25.81 -11.80 30.01
CA LEU A 25 -24.55 -11.77 30.74
C LEU A 25 -24.31 -10.37 31.37
N ASP A 26 -23.71 -10.34 32.54
CA ASP A 26 -23.26 -9.08 33.11
C ASP A 26 -22.02 -8.55 32.41
N ILE A 27 -22.16 -7.38 31.76
CA ILE A 27 -21.11 -6.73 30.95
C ILE A 27 -19.85 -6.45 31.79
N LYS A 28 -20.00 -6.18 33.08
CA LYS A 28 -18.89 -5.84 33.98
C LYS A 28 -18.03 -7.04 34.35
N THR A 29 -18.61 -8.25 34.31
CA THR A 29 -17.94 -9.48 34.74
C THR A 29 -17.72 -10.47 33.63
N THR A 30 -18.31 -10.24 32.44
CA THR A 30 -18.17 -11.10 31.30
C THR A 30 -16.74 -11.06 30.78
N ALA A 31 -16.10 -12.24 30.71
CA ALA A 31 -14.75 -12.39 30.20
C ALA A 31 -14.69 -12.13 28.69
N ARG A 32 -13.84 -11.22 28.30
CA ARG A 32 -13.53 -10.83 26.91
C ARG A 32 -12.13 -11.30 26.55
N ILE A 33 -12.01 -12.16 25.55
CA ILE A 33 -10.72 -12.62 25.02
C ILE A 33 -10.34 -11.72 23.85
N VAL A 34 -9.14 -11.19 23.89
CA VAL A 34 -8.58 -10.32 22.84
C VAL A 34 -7.21 -10.81 22.44
N PHE A 35 -7.00 -10.95 21.15
CA PHE A 35 -5.70 -11.30 20.58
C PHE A 35 -5.48 -10.57 19.25
N HIS A 36 -4.25 -10.10 19.04
CA HIS A 36 -3.87 -9.32 17.86
C HIS A 36 -3.36 -10.20 16.72
N GLU A 37 -3.04 -11.46 17.04
CA GLU A 37 -2.50 -12.43 16.12
C GLU A 37 -3.12 -13.82 16.35
N ILE A 38 -3.28 -14.58 15.28
CA ILE A 38 -3.87 -15.92 15.34
C ILE A 38 -2.75 -16.96 15.46
N THR A 39 -2.07 -16.92 16.61
CA THR A 39 -1.08 -17.93 16.97
C THR A 39 -1.56 -18.68 18.22
N LYS A 40 -1.15 -19.94 18.36
CA LYS A 40 -1.48 -20.75 19.54
C LYS A 40 -1.09 -20.01 20.83
N LYS A 41 0.12 -19.44 20.85
CA LYS A 41 0.67 -18.70 22.00
C LYS A 41 -0.16 -17.47 22.36
N ALA A 42 -0.57 -16.67 21.37
CA ALA A 42 -1.38 -15.48 21.58
C ALA A 42 -2.77 -15.84 22.10
N ILE A 43 -3.39 -16.88 21.55
CA ILE A 43 -4.70 -17.36 21.99
C ILE A 43 -4.63 -17.94 23.43
N GLU A 44 -3.64 -18.77 23.73
CA GLU A 44 -3.44 -19.31 25.08
C GLU A 44 -3.21 -18.19 26.12
N HIS A 45 -2.41 -17.17 25.75
CA HIS A 45 -2.20 -16.00 26.60
C HIS A 45 -3.50 -15.21 26.82
N ALA A 46 -4.29 -14.97 25.77
CA ALA A 46 -5.55 -14.25 25.85
C ALA A 46 -6.60 -15.01 26.70
N VAL A 47 -6.62 -16.34 26.59
CA VAL A 47 -7.48 -17.20 27.43
C VAL A 47 -7.06 -17.18 28.91
N ALA A 48 -5.75 -17.12 29.16
CA ALA A 48 -5.21 -17.04 30.51
C ALA A 48 -5.42 -15.64 31.15
N ASN A 49 -5.51 -14.58 30.32
CA ASN A 49 -5.60 -13.18 30.74
C ASN A 49 -6.81 -12.47 30.09
N PRO A 50 -8.05 -12.90 30.34
CA PRO A 50 -9.22 -12.24 29.77
C PRO A 50 -9.41 -10.86 30.42
N ARG A 51 -9.84 -9.90 29.61
CA ARG A 51 -10.30 -8.59 30.09
C ARG A 51 -11.83 -8.51 30.18
N THR A 52 -12.37 -7.38 30.51
CA THR A 52 -13.79 -7.04 30.39
C THR A 52 -14.04 -6.29 29.07
N ILE A 53 -15.31 -6.11 28.72
CA ILE A 53 -15.71 -5.30 27.57
C ILE A 53 -15.29 -3.84 27.81
N ASP A 54 -14.60 -3.24 26.84
CA ASP A 54 -14.21 -1.82 26.90
C ASP A 54 -15.39 -0.92 26.48
N MET A 55 -16.05 -0.36 27.49
CA MET A 55 -17.19 0.53 27.26
C MET A 55 -16.81 1.82 26.54
N ASN A 56 -15.58 2.31 26.62
CA ASN A 56 -15.15 3.49 25.87
C ASN A 56 -15.15 3.23 24.36
N LEU A 57 -14.70 2.03 23.93
CA LEU A 57 -14.78 1.62 22.53
C LEU A 57 -16.23 1.43 22.07
N VAL A 58 -17.08 0.85 22.92
CA VAL A 58 -18.51 0.71 22.66
C VAL A 58 -19.16 2.08 22.50
N ASP A 59 -18.90 3.01 23.42
CA ASP A 59 -19.47 4.35 23.38
C ASP A 59 -18.97 5.16 22.19
N ALA A 60 -17.71 5.00 21.80
CA ALA A 60 -17.15 5.59 20.58
C ALA A 60 -17.86 5.08 19.30
N GLN A 61 -18.18 3.78 19.25
CA GLN A 61 -18.95 3.20 18.15
C GLN A 61 -20.41 3.71 18.15
N GLN A 62 -21.04 3.78 19.30
CA GLN A 62 -22.39 4.30 19.45
C GLN A 62 -22.47 5.77 19.05
N ALA A 63 -21.56 6.61 19.53
CA ALA A 63 -21.48 8.02 19.19
C ALA A 63 -21.33 8.20 17.66
N ARG A 64 -20.47 7.41 17.02
CA ARG A 64 -20.30 7.41 15.56
C ARG A 64 -21.60 7.06 14.84
N ARG A 65 -22.31 6.03 15.29
CA ARG A 65 -23.57 5.58 14.69
C ARG A 65 -24.67 6.64 14.84
N ILE A 66 -24.77 7.25 16.02
CA ILE A 66 -25.76 8.32 16.30
C ILE A 66 -25.45 9.53 15.43
N LEU A 67 -24.18 9.96 15.36
CA LEU A 67 -23.76 11.10 14.53
C LEU A 67 -24.05 10.86 13.05
N ASP A 68 -23.77 9.68 12.53
CA ASP A 68 -24.09 9.34 11.13
C ASP A 68 -25.61 9.46 10.87
N ARG A 69 -26.44 9.00 11.79
CA ARG A 69 -27.91 9.12 11.65
C ARG A 69 -28.39 10.56 11.73
N LEU A 70 -27.90 11.33 12.68
CA LEU A 70 -28.24 12.76 12.81
C LEU A 70 -27.86 13.53 11.56
N VAL A 71 -26.64 13.37 11.08
CA VAL A 71 -26.19 14.01 9.84
C VAL A 71 -27.07 13.61 8.65
N TRP A 72 -27.41 12.34 8.54
CA TRP A 72 -28.25 11.86 7.45
C TRP A 72 -29.67 12.43 7.52
N PHE A 73 -30.31 12.38 8.70
CA PHE A 73 -31.69 12.83 8.85
C PHE A 73 -31.84 14.36 8.74
N GLU A 74 -30.88 15.13 9.25
CA GLU A 74 -30.95 16.58 9.27
C GLU A 74 -30.51 17.20 7.93
N LEU A 75 -29.45 16.69 7.31
CA LEU A 75 -28.86 17.31 6.14
C LEU A 75 -29.40 16.76 4.80
N SER A 76 -29.83 15.50 4.72
CA SER A 76 -30.38 14.96 3.47
C SER A 76 -31.63 15.69 3.01
N PRO A 77 -32.61 16.06 3.87
CA PRO A 77 -33.76 16.88 3.43
C PRO A 77 -33.35 18.26 2.92
N VAL A 78 -32.29 18.86 3.43
CA VAL A 78 -31.75 20.13 2.93
C VAL A 78 -31.24 19.96 1.49
N LEU A 79 -30.51 18.87 1.21
CA LEU A 79 -30.05 18.53 -0.13
C LEU A 79 -31.23 18.30 -1.08
N TRP A 80 -32.31 17.65 -0.62
CA TRP A 80 -33.49 17.40 -1.44
C TRP A 80 -34.22 18.70 -1.83
N LYS A 81 -34.24 19.65 -0.94
CA LYS A 81 -34.88 20.96 -1.20
C LYS A 81 -34.03 21.87 -2.09
N LYS A 82 -32.71 21.81 -1.97
CA LYS A 82 -31.82 22.79 -2.58
C LYS A 82 -31.10 22.30 -3.83
N ILE A 83 -30.92 20.99 -3.99
CA ILE A 83 -30.10 20.40 -5.06
C ILE A 83 -30.95 19.41 -5.87
N ALA A 84 -31.15 18.20 -5.33
CA ALA A 84 -31.95 17.15 -6.00
C ALA A 84 -32.48 16.14 -4.99
N ARG A 85 -33.65 15.54 -5.31
CA ARG A 85 -34.23 14.46 -4.51
C ARG A 85 -33.29 13.24 -4.46
N TRP A 86 -33.37 12.50 -3.36
CA TRP A 86 -32.66 11.25 -3.11
C TRP A 86 -31.15 11.39 -2.90
N LEU A 87 -30.60 12.58 -2.79
CA LEU A 87 -29.23 12.79 -2.37
C LEU A 87 -29.08 12.45 -0.88
N SER A 88 -27.97 11.84 -0.51
CA SER A 88 -27.69 11.44 0.87
C SER A 88 -26.50 12.22 1.42
N ALA A 89 -26.72 12.90 2.54
CA ALA A 89 -25.63 13.45 3.33
C ALA A 89 -25.05 12.35 4.24
N GLY A 90 -23.75 12.31 4.38
CA GLY A 90 -23.08 11.38 5.26
C GLY A 90 -21.58 11.66 5.32
N ARG A 91 -20.91 11.29 6.39
CA ARG A 91 -19.49 11.61 6.59
C ARG A 91 -18.57 10.97 5.56
N VAL A 92 -18.91 9.83 4.97
CA VAL A 92 -18.13 9.20 3.91
C VAL A 92 -18.42 9.83 2.55
N GLN A 93 -19.69 9.93 2.19
CA GLN A 93 -20.14 10.51 0.91
C GLN A 93 -19.69 11.95 0.78
N SER A 94 -19.89 12.76 1.82
CA SER A 94 -19.55 14.19 1.80
C SER A 94 -18.04 14.41 1.60
N VAL A 95 -17.21 13.62 2.27
CA VAL A 95 -15.75 13.68 2.11
C VAL A 95 -15.35 13.21 0.71
N ALA A 96 -15.91 12.10 0.21
CA ALA A 96 -15.62 11.59 -1.13
C ALA A 96 -15.97 12.63 -2.23
N VAL A 97 -17.15 13.23 -2.16
CA VAL A 97 -17.58 14.29 -3.08
C VAL A 97 -16.64 15.50 -2.99
N ARG A 98 -16.30 15.93 -1.79
CA ARG A 98 -15.36 17.04 -1.58
C ARG A 98 -14.01 16.78 -2.26
N LEU A 99 -13.40 15.61 -2.06
CA LEU A 99 -12.13 15.25 -2.68
C LEU A 99 -12.19 15.26 -4.21
N ILE A 100 -13.31 14.74 -4.78
CA ILE A 100 -13.53 14.76 -6.22
C ILE A 100 -13.65 16.22 -6.72
N VAL A 101 -14.47 17.02 -6.08
CA VAL A 101 -14.68 18.43 -6.47
C VAL A 101 -13.39 19.25 -6.35
N GLU A 102 -12.63 19.05 -5.29
CA GLU A 102 -11.34 19.74 -5.13
C GLU A 102 -10.38 19.35 -6.26
N ARG A 103 -10.33 18.07 -6.65
CA ARG A 103 -9.52 17.60 -7.78
C ARG A 103 -10.00 18.15 -9.11
N GLU A 104 -11.32 18.16 -9.38
CA GLU A 104 -11.87 18.76 -10.61
C GLU A 104 -11.53 20.24 -10.71
N ARG A 105 -11.65 20.99 -9.62
CA ARG A 105 -11.25 22.40 -9.59
C ARG A 105 -9.76 22.63 -9.86
N GLU A 106 -8.90 21.70 -9.43
CA GLU A 106 -7.47 21.73 -9.78
C GLU A 106 -7.27 21.50 -11.28
N ILE A 107 -8.00 20.54 -11.85
CA ILE A 107 -7.97 20.23 -13.29
C ILE A 107 -8.46 21.40 -14.12
N GLU A 108 -9.58 22.02 -13.75
CA GLU A 108 -10.13 23.22 -14.43
C GLU A 108 -9.16 24.40 -14.40
N LYS A 109 -8.44 24.58 -13.29
CA LYS A 109 -7.44 25.66 -13.16
C LYS A 109 -6.12 25.34 -13.86
N PHE A 110 -5.89 24.08 -14.19
CA PHE A 110 -4.64 23.65 -14.80
C PHE A 110 -4.52 24.16 -16.23
N LYS A 111 -3.52 24.99 -16.46
CA LYS A 111 -3.16 25.45 -17.81
C LYS A 111 -2.12 24.48 -18.39
N SER A 112 -2.54 23.70 -19.38
CA SER A 112 -1.62 22.81 -20.08
C SER A 112 -0.53 23.62 -20.79
N ALA A 113 0.71 23.19 -20.65
CA ALA A 113 1.85 23.72 -21.38
C ALA A 113 2.53 22.57 -22.10
N ASN A 114 2.74 22.74 -23.41
CA ASN A 114 3.49 21.76 -24.18
C ASN A 114 4.99 21.98 -23.97
N PHE A 115 5.73 20.89 -23.92
CA PHE A 115 7.17 20.89 -24.00
C PHE A 115 7.64 19.73 -24.88
N PHE A 116 8.82 19.88 -25.41
CA PHE A 116 9.44 18.91 -26.30
C PHE A 116 10.68 18.34 -25.63
N LYS A 117 10.65 17.06 -25.33
CA LYS A 117 11.79 16.32 -24.80
C LYS A 117 12.59 15.73 -25.97
N THR A 118 13.89 16.02 -26.01
CA THR A 118 14.77 15.49 -27.06
C THR A 118 15.47 14.24 -26.53
N VAL A 119 15.30 13.14 -27.23
CA VAL A 119 16.01 11.88 -27.00
C VAL A 119 16.81 11.54 -28.23
N TRP A 120 18.08 11.24 -28.04
CA TRP A 120 18.98 10.85 -29.11
C TRP A 120 19.45 9.42 -28.91
N THR A 121 19.43 8.63 -29.99
CA THR A 121 19.97 7.26 -29.99
C THR A 121 21.40 7.30 -30.47
N PHE A 122 22.31 6.98 -29.58
CA PHE A 122 23.74 6.83 -29.92
C PHE A 122 24.05 5.39 -30.29
N VAL A 123 24.89 5.20 -31.28
CA VAL A 123 25.35 3.88 -31.70
C VAL A 123 26.80 3.74 -31.23
N TRP A 124 27.07 2.68 -30.49
CA TRP A 124 28.40 2.31 -30.03
C TRP A 124 28.84 1.07 -30.79
N ASP A 125 29.95 1.16 -31.45
CA ASP A 125 30.63 0.02 -32.10
C ASP A 125 29.73 -0.88 -32.97
N SER A 126 28.92 -0.26 -33.85
CA SER A 126 28.04 -0.85 -34.88
C SER A 126 27.00 -1.89 -34.44
N LYS A 127 26.95 -2.28 -33.13
CA LYS A 127 26.02 -3.31 -32.61
C LYS A 127 25.24 -2.93 -31.39
N GLN A 128 25.65 -1.91 -30.65
CA GLN A 128 24.98 -1.52 -29.42
C GLN A 128 24.53 -0.06 -29.51
N ASN A 129 23.26 0.16 -29.22
CA ASN A 129 22.66 1.50 -29.16
C ASN A 129 22.14 1.79 -27.78
N PHE A 130 22.25 3.03 -27.38
CA PHE A 130 21.66 3.53 -26.14
C PHE A 130 21.02 4.89 -26.36
N ASN A 131 20.00 5.16 -25.58
CA ASN A 131 19.30 6.43 -25.62
C ASN A 131 19.83 7.38 -24.58
N ALA A 132 20.04 8.63 -24.96
CA ALA A 132 20.34 9.70 -24.04
C ALA A 132 19.32 10.83 -24.21
N THR A 133 18.98 11.47 -23.11
CA THR A 133 18.00 12.56 -23.05
C THR A 133 18.74 13.87 -22.90
N LEU A 134 18.33 14.89 -23.63
CA LEU A 134 18.85 16.25 -23.45
C LEU A 134 18.48 16.76 -22.06
N ASN A 135 19.40 17.45 -21.40
CA ASN A 135 19.21 18.00 -20.05
C ASN A 135 18.26 19.20 -19.98
N THR A 136 17.65 19.59 -21.09
CA THR A 136 16.73 20.74 -21.19
C THR A 136 15.57 20.38 -22.11
N ASP A 137 14.37 20.75 -21.71
CA ASP A 137 13.18 20.65 -22.54
C ASP A 137 12.93 21.98 -23.27
N PHE A 138 12.44 21.88 -24.50
CA PHE A 138 12.07 23.04 -25.32
C PHE A 138 10.57 23.34 -25.21
N LYS A 139 10.21 24.61 -25.22
CA LYS A 139 8.81 25.05 -25.20
C LYS A 139 8.23 25.27 -26.59
N LYS A 140 9.09 25.51 -27.60
CA LYS A 140 8.67 25.78 -28.99
C LYS A 140 9.29 24.78 -29.94
N ILE A 141 8.53 24.40 -30.95
CA ILE A 141 8.99 23.44 -31.95
C ILE A 141 10.10 23.99 -32.83
N GLU A 142 10.12 25.32 -33.04
CA GLU A 142 11.15 26.01 -33.81
C GLU A 142 12.52 25.85 -33.15
N ASP A 143 12.58 25.98 -31.82
CA ASP A 143 13.81 25.81 -31.04
C ASP A 143 14.32 24.36 -31.14
N VAL A 144 13.39 23.39 -31.13
CA VAL A 144 13.75 21.97 -31.34
C VAL A 144 14.34 21.75 -32.72
N LYS A 145 13.70 22.26 -33.77
CA LYS A 145 14.19 22.12 -35.15
C LYS A 145 15.58 22.72 -35.31
N SER A 146 15.79 23.94 -34.83
CA SER A 146 17.09 24.61 -34.88
C SER A 146 18.15 23.83 -34.10
N PHE A 147 17.80 23.30 -32.95
CA PHE A 147 18.69 22.44 -32.16
C PHE A 147 19.04 21.13 -32.88
N LEU A 148 18.07 20.46 -33.53
CA LEU A 148 18.31 19.23 -34.27
C LEU A 148 19.18 19.44 -35.50
N GLU A 149 19.00 20.55 -36.23
CA GLU A 149 19.88 20.92 -37.35
C GLU A 149 21.32 21.17 -36.88
N LEU A 150 21.50 21.87 -35.75
CA LEU A 150 22.81 22.04 -35.14
C LEU A 150 23.44 20.69 -34.76
N CYS A 151 22.67 19.76 -34.23
CA CYS A 151 23.17 18.45 -33.85
C CYS A 151 23.67 17.62 -35.05
N LYS A 152 23.14 17.82 -36.27
CA LYS A 152 23.62 17.10 -37.48
C LYS A 152 25.09 17.41 -37.82
N SER A 153 25.54 18.62 -37.52
CA SER A 153 26.91 19.09 -37.74
C SER A 153 27.80 19.05 -36.50
N SER A 154 27.28 18.56 -35.38
CA SER A 154 28.02 18.54 -34.13
C SER A 154 28.70 17.21 -33.88
N GLU A 155 29.83 17.27 -33.19
CA GLU A 155 30.49 16.10 -32.63
C GLU A 155 30.00 15.82 -31.22
N PHE A 156 29.89 14.56 -30.86
CA PHE A 156 29.42 14.11 -29.54
C PHE A 156 30.56 13.41 -28.82
N GLN A 157 30.86 13.87 -27.63
CA GLN A 157 31.91 13.28 -26.82
C GLN A 157 31.40 12.95 -25.43
N ILE A 158 31.62 11.73 -24.96
CA ILE A 158 31.39 11.36 -23.56
C ILE A 158 32.42 12.13 -22.72
N SER A 159 31.93 13.06 -21.93
CA SER A 159 32.79 13.92 -21.08
C SER A 159 32.96 13.36 -19.68
N ASP A 160 31.98 12.58 -19.21
CA ASP A 160 32.00 12.03 -17.85
C ASP A 160 31.14 10.79 -17.79
N VAL A 161 31.61 9.78 -16.99
CA VAL A 161 30.86 8.59 -16.65
C VAL A 161 30.96 8.38 -15.15
N GLU A 162 29.90 8.70 -14.45
CA GLU A 162 29.81 8.58 -13.02
C GLU A 162 29.00 7.34 -12.64
N THR A 163 29.59 6.46 -11.81
CA THR A 163 28.88 5.29 -11.25
C THR A 163 28.74 5.45 -9.76
N LYS A 164 27.50 5.44 -9.27
CA LYS A 164 27.18 5.56 -7.85
C LYS A 164 26.48 4.29 -7.34
N PRO A 165 26.90 3.78 -6.15
CA PRO A 165 26.14 2.73 -5.50
C PRO A 165 24.79 3.27 -5.03
N GLY A 166 23.76 2.50 -5.21
CA GLY A 166 22.41 2.78 -4.74
C GLY A 166 21.79 1.57 -4.05
N LYS A 167 20.65 1.77 -3.43
CA LYS A 167 19.87 0.70 -2.81
C LYS A 167 18.39 0.86 -3.17
N LYS A 168 17.72 -0.25 -3.45
CA LYS A 168 16.24 -0.30 -3.56
C LYS A 168 15.70 -1.07 -2.37
N THR A 169 15.11 -0.35 -1.42
CA THR A 169 14.49 -0.95 -0.23
C THR A 169 13.16 -1.60 -0.57
N PRO A 170 12.85 -2.76 0.01
CA PRO A 170 11.54 -3.37 -0.12
C PRO A 170 10.43 -2.48 0.44
N SER A 171 9.24 -2.62 -0.12
CA SER A 171 8.06 -1.96 0.43
C SER A 171 7.59 -2.67 1.70
N ALA A 172 6.96 -1.92 2.62
CA ALA A 172 6.34 -2.46 3.82
C ALA A 172 5.29 -3.55 3.51
N PRO A 173 4.96 -4.41 4.48
CA PRO A 173 3.86 -5.35 4.39
C PRO A 173 2.55 -4.66 4.02
N PHE A 174 1.56 -5.43 3.58
CA PHE A 174 0.30 -4.86 3.11
C PHE A 174 -0.59 -4.35 4.25
N THR A 175 -1.13 -3.16 4.05
CA THR A 175 -2.38 -2.69 4.65
C THR A 175 -3.54 -2.94 3.68
N THR A 176 -4.79 -2.74 4.12
CA THR A 176 -5.97 -2.83 3.24
C THR A 176 -5.81 -1.97 1.98
N SER A 177 -5.41 -0.72 2.15
CA SER A 177 -5.26 0.24 1.05
C SER A 177 -4.17 -0.17 0.07
N THR A 178 -2.99 -0.56 0.55
CA THR A 178 -1.87 -0.95 -0.31
C THR A 178 -2.11 -2.30 -1.01
N LEU A 179 -2.83 -3.23 -0.36
CA LEU A 179 -3.26 -4.49 -0.99
C LEU A 179 -4.21 -4.23 -2.16
N GLN A 180 -5.22 -3.37 -1.97
CA GLN A 180 -6.16 -3.00 -3.02
C GLN A 180 -5.46 -2.38 -4.22
N GLN A 181 -4.52 -1.45 -3.98
CA GLN A 181 -3.75 -0.80 -5.05
C GLN A 181 -2.89 -1.79 -5.84
N GLU A 182 -2.15 -2.66 -5.15
CA GLU A 182 -1.28 -3.63 -5.82
C GLU A 182 -2.08 -4.73 -6.53
N ALA A 183 -3.17 -5.21 -5.96
CA ALA A 183 -4.06 -6.17 -6.58
C ALA A 183 -4.69 -5.59 -7.86
N SER A 184 -5.07 -4.31 -7.83
CA SER A 184 -5.56 -3.62 -9.03
C SER A 184 -4.48 -3.53 -10.12
N ARG A 185 -3.26 -3.14 -9.76
CA ARG A 185 -2.17 -2.95 -10.73
C ARG A 185 -1.63 -4.26 -11.31
N LYS A 186 -1.51 -5.31 -10.49
CA LYS A 186 -0.84 -6.56 -10.88
C LYS A 186 -1.79 -7.68 -11.28
N LEU A 187 -2.99 -7.70 -10.67
CA LEU A 187 -3.97 -8.78 -10.87
C LEU A 187 -5.22 -8.32 -11.60
N TRP A 188 -5.36 -7.00 -11.85
CA TRP A 188 -6.55 -6.39 -12.45
C TRP A 188 -7.83 -6.66 -11.65
N PHE A 189 -7.71 -6.79 -10.32
CA PHE A 189 -8.85 -6.96 -9.44
C PHE A 189 -9.42 -5.59 -9.04
N SER A 190 -10.73 -5.45 -9.08
CA SER A 190 -11.39 -4.28 -8.49
C SER A 190 -11.23 -4.29 -6.97
N VAL A 191 -11.39 -3.13 -6.33
CA VAL A 191 -11.35 -2.98 -4.87
C VAL A 191 -12.31 -3.95 -4.19
N SER A 192 -13.57 -4.02 -4.66
CA SER A 192 -14.58 -4.91 -4.10
C SER A 192 -14.19 -6.38 -4.24
N ARG A 193 -13.72 -6.79 -5.43
CA ARG A 193 -13.28 -8.18 -5.68
C ARG A 193 -12.09 -8.55 -4.80
N THR A 194 -11.11 -7.64 -4.66
CA THR A 194 -9.95 -7.86 -3.78
C THR A 194 -10.39 -8.14 -2.36
N MET A 195 -11.32 -7.33 -1.81
CA MET A 195 -11.78 -7.50 -0.44
C MET A 195 -12.61 -8.77 -0.25
N GLN A 196 -13.45 -9.16 -1.22
CA GLN A 196 -14.18 -10.42 -1.17
C GLN A 196 -13.26 -11.64 -1.15
N ILE A 197 -12.19 -11.61 -1.96
CA ILE A 197 -11.20 -12.69 -2.00
C ILE A 197 -10.39 -12.72 -0.70
N ALA A 198 -9.95 -11.56 -0.20
CA ALA A 198 -9.22 -11.45 1.06
C ALA A 198 -10.06 -11.94 2.25
N GLN A 199 -11.38 -11.64 2.27
CA GLN A 199 -12.30 -12.15 3.28
C GLN A 199 -12.33 -13.69 3.28
N LYS A 200 -12.45 -14.31 2.11
CA LYS A 200 -12.44 -15.79 1.99
C LYS A 200 -11.11 -16.40 2.45
N LEU A 201 -9.98 -15.75 2.12
CA LEU A 201 -8.66 -16.20 2.58
C LEU A 201 -8.51 -16.09 4.10
N TYR A 202 -9.05 -15.05 4.71
CA TYR A 202 -9.09 -14.87 6.16
C TYR A 202 -9.97 -15.90 6.84
N GLU A 203 -11.20 -16.10 6.36
CA GLU A 203 -12.14 -17.11 6.90
C GLU A 203 -11.60 -18.55 6.79
N ALA A 204 -10.77 -18.80 5.77
CA ALA A 204 -10.06 -20.07 5.60
C ALA A 204 -8.72 -20.14 6.35
N TRP A 205 -8.40 -19.18 7.20
CA TRP A 205 -7.16 -19.10 8.01
C TRP A 205 -5.86 -19.06 7.21
N HIS A 206 -5.91 -18.59 5.96
CA HIS A 206 -4.72 -18.46 5.13
C HIS A 206 -3.96 -17.15 5.32
N ILE A 207 -4.67 -16.08 5.73
CA ILE A 207 -4.07 -14.76 5.99
C ILE A 207 -4.59 -14.17 7.29
N THR A 208 -3.88 -13.18 7.83
CA THR A 208 -4.32 -12.33 8.95
C THR A 208 -5.51 -11.46 8.54
N TYR A 209 -6.09 -10.75 9.51
CA TYR A 209 -7.25 -9.90 9.27
C TYR A 209 -6.98 -8.85 8.18
N MET A 210 -7.86 -8.80 7.18
CA MET A 210 -7.63 -8.01 5.97
C MET A 210 -8.06 -6.54 6.08
N ARG A 211 -8.73 -6.14 7.16
CA ARG A 211 -9.11 -4.73 7.40
C ARG A 211 -8.18 -4.13 8.44
N THR A 212 -7.00 -3.73 8.01
CA THR A 212 -5.98 -3.13 8.85
C THR A 212 -5.25 -2.02 8.11
N ASP A 213 -4.85 -1.00 8.82
CA ASP A 213 -3.94 0.05 8.38
C ASP A 213 -2.53 -0.11 9.00
N SER A 214 -2.34 -1.16 9.78
CA SER A 214 -1.06 -1.53 10.37
C SER A 214 -0.12 -2.17 9.35
N VAL A 215 1.16 -1.84 9.46
CA VAL A 215 2.28 -2.48 8.75
C VAL A 215 3.13 -3.36 9.68
N ASN A 216 2.72 -3.51 10.93
CA ASN A 216 3.46 -4.26 11.94
C ASN A 216 3.42 -5.76 11.67
N LEU A 217 4.52 -6.43 11.94
CA LEU A 217 4.65 -7.90 11.96
C LEU A 217 4.94 -8.33 13.40
N SER A 218 4.32 -9.44 13.84
CA SER A 218 4.71 -10.07 15.09
C SER A 218 6.13 -10.62 15.02
N GLN A 219 6.75 -10.83 16.17
CA GLN A 219 8.09 -11.41 16.24
C GLN A 219 8.13 -12.82 15.63
N ASP A 220 7.08 -13.60 15.85
CA ASP A 220 6.97 -14.94 15.29
C ASP A 220 6.88 -14.90 13.75
N ALA A 221 6.16 -13.92 13.19
CA ALA A 221 6.09 -13.72 11.74
C ALA A 221 7.42 -13.27 11.14
N ILE A 222 8.16 -12.39 11.82
CA ILE A 222 9.50 -11.96 11.41
C ILE A 222 10.45 -13.16 11.42
N PHE A 223 10.42 -13.98 12.47
CA PHE A 223 11.23 -15.19 12.58
C PHE A 223 10.90 -16.22 11.49
N ALA A 224 9.59 -16.44 11.23
CA ALA A 224 9.14 -17.31 10.14
C ALA A 224 9.62 -16.80 8.77
N ALA A 225 9.55 -15.48 8.52
CA ALA A 225 10.07 -14.89 7.30
C ALA A 225 11.58 -15.05 7.16
N GLN A 226 12.33 -14.83 8.24
CA GLN A 226 13.78 -15.04 8.27
C GLN A 226 14.15 -16.49 7.95
N THR A 227 13.42 -17.46 8.52
CA THR A 227 13.62 -18.89 8.26
C THR A 227 13.35 -19.21 6.79
N GLU A 228 12.25 -18.72 6.24
CA GLU A 228 11.87 -18.95 4.84
C GLU A 228 12.85 -18.30 3.85
N ILE A 229 13.32 -17.09 4.15
CA ILE A 229 14.34 -16.39 3.34
C ILE A 229 15.66 -17.16 3.38
N THR A 230 16.12 -17.57 4.56
CA THR A 230 17.37 -18.28 4.71
C THR A 230 17.35 -19.63 3.99
N LYS A 231 16.21 -20.32 4.03
CA LYS A 231 16.01 -21.62 3.37
C LYS A 231 16.02 -21.51 1.84
N ASN A 232 15.37 -20.50 1.27
CA ASN A 232 15.13 -20.42 -0.18
C ASN A 232 16.08 -19.47 -0.92
N TYR A 233 16.71 -18.50 -0.21
CA TYR A 233 17.49 -17.42 -0.83
C TYR A 233 18.89 -17.28 -0.23
N TRP A 234 19.25 -17.81 0.89
CA TRP A 234 20.46 -17.63 1.70
C TRP A 234 20.34 -16.53 2.77
N LYS A 235 21.13 -16.71 3.81
CA LYS A 235 21.14 -15.86 5.02
C LYS A 235 21.44 -14.38 4.73
N GLU A 236 22.27 -14.10 3.74
CA GLU A 236 22.67 -12.73 3.38
C GLU A 236 21.52 -11.87 2.84
N TYR A 237 20.46 -12.49 2.31
CA TYR A 237 19.25 -11.79 1.86
C TYR A 237 18.26 -11.54 2.99
N SER A 238 18.49 -12.02 4.18
CA SER A 238 17.62 -11.77 5.33
C SER A 238 18.00 -10.46 6.02
N ASN A 239 17.04 -9.57 6.17
CA ASN A 239 17.18 -8.30 6.89
C ASN A 239 15.89 -8.01 7.66
N PRO A 240 15.69 -8.64 8.83
CA PRO A 240 14.50 -8.43 9.65
C PRO A 240 14.27 -6.95 9.93
N THR A 241 13.12 -6.45 9.53
CA THR A 241 12.78 -5.03 9.60
C THR A 241 11.45 -4.83 10.31
N ASN A 242 11.44 -4.04 11.37
CA ASN A 242 10.23 -3.59 12.04
C ASN A 242 9.74 -2.31 11.38
N TYR A 243 8.57 -2.38 10.75
CA TYR A 243 7.90 -1.23 10.18
C TYR A 243 7.03 -0.57 11.25
N LYS A 244 7.01 0.76 11.26
CA LYS A 244 6.13 1.53 12.14
C LYS A 244 5.08 2.25 11.31
N SER A 245 3.84 2.23 11.76
CA SER A 245 2.80 3.08 11.17
C SER A 245 3.13 4.55 11.39
N SER A 246 2.99 5.37 10.36
CA SER A 246 3.22 6.82 10.45
C SER A 246 2.00 7.59 10.94
N THR A 247 0.84 6.97 11.01
CA THR A 247 -0.43 7.58 11.40
C THR A 247 -0.65 7.49 12.90
N LYS A 248 -0.66 8.63 13.59
CA LYS A 248 -0.97 8.73 15.03
C LYS A 248 -2.34 8.18 15.43
N TRP A 249 -3.22 7.95 14.46
CA TRP A 249 -4.60 7.47 14.62
C TRP A 249 -4.80 6.08 14.00
N ALA A 250 -3.71 5.39 13.62
CA ALA A 250 -3.79 4.03 13.12
C ALA A 250 -4.38 3.15 14.23
N GLN A 251 -5.29 2.29 13.85
CA GLN A 251 -5.79 1.22 14.69
C GLN A 251 -4.67 0.17 14.81
N GLU A 252 -3.69 0.42 15.68
CA GLU A 252 -2.44 -0.37 15.80
C GLU A 252 -2.66 -1.76 16.42
N ALA A 253 -3.91 -2.08 16.79
CA ALA A 253 -4.25 -3.34 17.43
C ALA A 253 -4.00 -4.57 16.58
N HIS A 254 -3.99 -4.44 15.25
CA HIS A 254 -3.84 -5.56 14.32
C HIS A 254 -2.46 -5.61 13.68
N GLU A 255 -2.05 -6.81 13.29
CA GLU A 255 -0.92 -6.99 12.38
C GLU A 255 -1.26 -6.49 10.96
N CYS A 256 -0.22 -6.40 10.12
CA CYS A 256 -0.37 -6.24 8.68
C CYS A 256 -1.05 -7.46 8.05
N ILE A 257 -1.45 -7.34 6.79
CA ILE A 257 -1.98 -8.46 6.02
C ILE A 257 -0.81 -9.35 5.58
N ARG A 258 -0.75 -10.55 6.12
CA ARG A 258 0.27 -11.56 5.85
C ARG A 258 -0.30 -12.98 5.83
N PRO A 259 0.41 -13.97 5.26
CA PRO A 259 0.07 -15.37 5.47
C PRO A 259 0.13 -15.75 6.96
N THR A 260 -0.81 -16.55 7.44
CA THR A 260 -0.76 -17.14 8.78
C THR A 260 0.39 -18.16 8.88
N HIS A 261 0.60 -18.92 7.80
CA HIS A 261 1.64 -19.93 7.64
C HIS A 261 2.52 -19.57 6.44
N LEU A 262 3.65 -18.91 6.69
CA LEU A 262 4.52 -18.38 5.65
C LEU A 262 5.26 -19.48 4.88
N GLU A 263 5.47 -20.63 5.52
CA GLU A 263 6.03 -21.86 4.94
C GLU A 263 5.17 -22.46 3.83
N ASN A 264 3.86 -22.17 3.82
CA ASN A 264 2.97 -22.65 2.79
C ASN A 264 3.07 -21.78 1.52
N PRO A 265 3.63 -22.32 0.41
CA PRO A 265 3.80 -21.52 -0.80
C PRO A 265 2.49 -21.22 -1.52
N ILE A 266 1.45 -22.02 -1.30
CA ILE A 266 0.17 -21.95 -2.00
C ILE A 266 -0.98 -22.14 -1.00
N ALA A 267 -1.98 -21.28 -1.06
CA ALA A 267 -3.25 -21.55 -0.38
C ALA A 267 -4.08 -22.59 -1.16
N TRP A 268 -4.69 -23.52 -0.47
CA TRP A 268 -5.65 -24.46 -1.05
C TRP A 268 -6.98 -23.75 -1.31
N ALA A 269 -7.10 -23.15 -2.50
CA ALA A 269 -8.17 -22.25 -2.83
C ALA A 269 -8.38 -22.14 -4.35
N ASP A 270 -9.36 -21.34 -4.78
CA ASP A 270 -9.57 -21.06 -6.20
C ASP A 270 -8.41 -20.25 -6.84
N ALA A 271 -8.43 -20.13 -8.16
CA ALA A 271 -7.36 -19.47 -8.91
C ALA A 271 -7.17 -18.00 -8.52
N ALA A 272 -8.24 -17.27 -8.17
CA ALA A 272 -8.17 -15.87 -7.78
C ALA A 272 -7.60 -15.72 -6.36
N GLN A 273 -8.01 -16.60 -5.46
CA GLN A 273 -7.47 -16.68 -4.09
C GLN A 273 -5.98 -17.02 -4.11
N LYS A 274 -5.55 -18.00 -4.94
CA LYS A 274 -4.13 -18.33 -5.11
C LYS A 274 -3.31 -17.14 -5.57
N LYS A 275 -3.79 -16.36 -6.55
CA LYS A 275 -3.10 -15.17 -7.04
C LYS A 275 -2.98 -14.09 -5.96
N LEU A 276 -4.03 -13.84 -5.19
CA LEU A 276 -4.00 -12.84 -4.14
C LEU A 276 -3.11 -13.29 -2.97
N TYR A 277 -3.18 -14.56 -2.58
CA TYR A 277 -2.31 -15.14 -1.56
C TYR A 277 -0.83 -15.05 -1.95
N ASP A 278 -0.47 -15.42 -3.19
CA ASP A 278 0.90 -15.33 -3.70
C ASP A 278 1.42 -13.87 -3.66
N LEU A 279 0.57 -12.91 -4.03
CA LEU A 279 0.89 -11.49 -3.94
C LEU A 279 1.19 -11.06 -2.50
N ILE A 280 0.35 -11.48 -1.54
CA ILE A 280 0.51 -11.18 -0.12
C ILE A 280 1.79 -11.84 0.41
N ARG A 281 2.00 -13.11 0.12
CA ARG A 281 3.17 -13.87 0.57
C ARG A 281 4.47 -13.27 0.05
N LYS A 282 4.54 -12.97 -1.24
CA LYS A 282 5.72 -12.32 -1.85
C LYS A 282 6.03 -10.97 -1.21
N ARG A 283 5.02 -10.16 -0.92
CA ARG A 283 5.20 -8.86 -0.26
C ARG A 283 5.72 -9.05 1.17
N THR A 284 5.17 -9.99 1.93
CA THR A 284 5.60 -10.26 3.31
C THR A 284 7.05 -10.71 3.34
N ILE A 285 7.44 -11.68 2.50
CA ILE A 285 8.82 -12.15 2.40
C ILE A 285 9.75 -11.01 1.98
N ALA A 286 9.42 -10.31 0.89
CA ALA A 286 10.24 -9.21 0.38
C ALA A 286 10.45 -8.10 1.41
N SER A 287 9.46 -7.81 2.25
CA SER A 287 9.56 -6.79 3.30
C SER A 287 10.63 -7.12 4.36
N GLN A 288 10.99 -8.39 4.50
CA GLN A 288 11.98 -8.87 5.45
C GLN A 288 13.33 -9.22 4.77
N MET A 289 13.45 -8.87 3.46
CA MET A 289 14.69 -9.06 2.70
C MET A 289 15.59 -7.83 2.72
N ALA A 290 16.87 -8.06 2.51
CA ALA A 290 17.85 -7.00 2.33
C ALA A 290 17.53 -6.13 1.12
N PRO A 291 17.81 -4.81 1.18
CA PRO A 291 17.69 -3.93 0.02
C PRO A 291 18.53 -4.44 -1.15
N ALA A 292 17.97 -4.41 -2.36
CA ALA A 292 18.72 -4.70 -3.57
C ALA A 292 19.83 -3.66 -3.75
N LYS A 293 21.06 -4.16 -3.93
CA LYS A 293 22.22 -3.32 -4.27
C LYS A 293 22.14 -3.01 -5.76
N ILE A 294 22.19 -1.74 -6.09
CA ILE A 294 22.16 -1.28 -7.48
C ILE A 294 23.36 -0.40 -7.76
N GLU A 295 23.84 -0.43 -8.98
CA GLU A 295 24.75 0.58 -9.51
C GLU A 295 23.99 1.46 -10.49
N LYS A 296 23.99 2.75 -10.23
CA LYS A 296 23.45 3.77 -11.12
C LYS A 296 24.61 4.39 -11.88
N THR A 297 24.61 4.21 -13.17
CA THR A 297 25.61 4.83 -14.03
C THR A 297 24.96 5.97 -14.82
N LYS A 298 25.62 7.11 -14.82
CA LYS A 298 25.23 8.31 -15.54
C LYS A 298 26.37 8.69 -16.48
N ALA A 299 26.12 8.66 -17.79
CA ALA A 299 27.05 9.19 -18.79
C ALA A 299 26.57 10.55 -19.26
N THR A 300 27.50 11.51 -19.27
CA THR A 300 27.29 12.86 -19.74
C THR A 300 27.97 13.02 -21.11
N ILE A 301 27.21 13.42 -22.12
CA ILE A 301 27.69 13.57 -23.49
C ILE A 301 27.61 15.04 -23.87
N ASN A 302 28.76 15.63 -24.14
CA ASN A 302 28.88 17.01 -24.62
C ASN A 302 28.58 17.08 -26.11
N ILE A 303 28.04 18.22 -26.53
CA ILE A 303 27.79 18.60 -27.92
C ILE A 303 28.82 19.70 -28.26
N SER A 304 29.62 19.52 -29.31
CA SER A 304 30.73 20.46 -29.64
C SER A 304 30.27 21.91 -29.75
N ASN A 305 29.12 22.14 -30.34
CA ASN A 305 28.61 23.49 -30.68
C ASN A 305 27.47 23.98 -29.77
N HIS A 306 27.22 23.28 -28.62
CA HIS A 306 26.10 23.65 -27.75
C HIS A 306 26.43 23.44 -26.27
N LYS A 307 25.88 24.31 -25.42
CA LYS A 307 26.06 24.23 -23.95
C LYS A 307 25.29 23.11 -23.26
N ASN A 308 24.19 22.67 -23.88
CA ASN A 308 23.39 21.58 -23.34
C ASN A 308 24.11 20.24 -23.57
N LYS A 309 23.72 19.23 -22.78
CA LYS A 309 24.36 17.93 -22.79
C LYS A 309 23.29 16.84 -22.87
N PHE A 310 23.62 15.74 -23.52
CA PHE A 310 22.83 14.54 -23.43
C PHE A 310 23.23 13.72 -22.21
N ILE A 311 22.25 13.14 -21.54
CA ILE A 311 22.43 12.33 -20.34
C ILE A 311 21.83 10.94 -20.61
N ALA A 312 22.66 9.92 -20.48
CA ALA A 312 22.25 8.53 -20.46
C ALA A 312 22.36 8.00 -19.04
N GLU A 313 21.29 7.37 -18.56
CA GLU A 313 21.24 6.78 -17.23
C GLU A 313 20.77 5.34 -17.30
N TRP A 314 21.45 4.46 -16.58
CA TRP A 314 21.03 3.06 -16.43
C TRP A 314 21.34 2.54 -15.04
N GLU A 315 20.63 1.50 -14.67
CA GLU A 315 20.80 0.82 -13.38
C GLU A 315 21.13 -0.65 -13.63
N VAL A 316 22.08 -1.15 -12.88
CA VAL A 316 22.43 -2.58 -12.83
C VAL A 316 22.18 -3.08 -11.40
N VAL A 317 21.45 -4.19 -11.28
CA VAL A 317 21.26 -4.89 -10.01
C VAL A 317 22.43 -5.84 -9.84
N LYS A 318 23.08 -5.77 -8.67
CA LYS A 318 24.22 -6.65 -8.29
C LYS A 318 23.79 -7.78 -7.37
#